data_c199bb82c41a6366d3496c2102b9cc05
#
_entry.id   c199bb82c41a6366d3496c2102b9cc05
#
_cell.length_a   1.000
_cell.length_b   1.000
_cell.length_c   1.000
_cell.angle_alpha   90.00
_cell.angle_beta   90.00
_cell.angle_gamma   90.00
#
_symmetry.space_group_name_H-M   'P 1'
#
loop_
_entity.id
_entity.type
_entity.pdbx_description
1 polymer ?
#
loop_
_entity_poly.entity_id
_entity_poly.type
_entity_poly.pdbx_seq_one_letter_code
_entity_poly.pdbx_strand_id
1 'polypeptide(L)'
;MKKLLLFLVLTVFFSCKKSQEDIYVEDIEIAKPIIDFGFKFDDYNYIQDTTERGDSFKKLLEKQNLGNLSIDSILKIVRKSEFDINSFSRRKAVTYLREKGKTNKLRAFVYQTDRLNYYLFDFRDTIAVYKAARPLTFKNRTVAGTIIGNLVKSLENVKVDKDLSKKLIKTYAWSIDFFKTKKGDKFCLSFTERYINDSIYDGIDSLRCAFVEYKGKKVYAFPYIQDTLTNKVDYYDDEANALRNFFLKSPLKFGNLTSHYSSNRYHPVQLIWKAHKGTDYAAATGTPIMTTASGVIEQTGFTAGNGNFVKVKHDKMYSTQYLHMSKILVRRGQSVKQGDIIGKVGGTGLATGPHVCYRFWKNGEQVDALKLKLPNSEPMDAANKPRYFSYMNPLKRELDSVAFLYTK
;
A
#
# COMPACT_ATOMS: atom_id res chain seq x y z
N MET A 1 84.66 23.46 59.15
CA MET A 1 83.78 23.48 57.94
C MET A 1 83.51 22.05 57.50
N LYS A 2 82.42 21.41 57.98
CA LYS A 2 82.04 20.07 57.60
C LYS A 2 80.74 20.18 56.86
N LYS A 3 80.74 19.80 55.57
CA LYS A 3 79.51 19.69 54.72
C LYS A 3 78.80 18.39 55.05
N LEU A 4 77.56 18.50 55.50
CA LEU A 4 76.63 17.39 55.75
C LEU A 4 75.89 17.06 54.44
N LEU A 5 76.14 15.84 53.90
CA LEU A 5 75.45 15.35 52.70
C LEU A 5 74.20 14.62 53.15
N LEU A 6 73.06 15.16 52.80
CA LEU A 6 71.75 14.55 53.13
C LEU A 6 71.39 13.58 51.99
N PHE A 7 71.40 12.27 52.26
CA PHE A 7 70.91 11.25 51.33
C PHE A 7 69.35 11.13 51.45
N LEU A 8 68.68 11.49 50.38
CA LEU A 8 67.22 11.31 50.30
C LEU A 8 66.94 9.92 49.69
N VAL A 9 66.48 9.00 50.53
CA VAL A 9 66.04 7.66 50.10
C VAL A 9 64.61 7.75 49.57
N LEU A 10 64.45 7.62 48.24
CA LEU A 10 63.17 7.57 47.60
C LEU A 10 62.67 6.13 47.63
N THR A 11 61.72 5.81 48.52
CA THR A 11 61.03 4.53 48.52
C THR A 11 59.90 4.52 47.51
N VAL A 12 60.11 3.78 46.41
CA VAL A 12 59.06 3.54 45.41
C VAL A 12 58.18 2.40 45.88
N PHE A 13 56.96 2.72 46.25
CA PHE A 13 55.93 1.73 46.53
C PHE A 13 55.40 1.20 45.18
N PHE A 14 55.78 -0.03 44.78
CA PHE A 14 55.09 -0.77 43.77
C PHE A 14 53.78 -1.28 44.33
N SER A 15 52.67 -0.60 43.99
CA SER A 15 51.33 -1.12 44.19
C SER A 15 51.01 -2.09 43.05
N CYS A 16 51.07 -3.40 43.33
CA CYS A 16 50.51 -4.41 42.45
C CYS A 16 48.99 -4.26 42.48
N LYS A 17 48.41 -3.61 41.46
CA LYS A 17 47.01 -3.78 41.15
C LYS A 17 46.83 -5.20 40.55
N LYS A 18 46.23 -6.10 41.33
CA LYS A 18 45.62 -7.32 40.78
C LYS A 18 44.59 -6.88 39.75
N SER A 19 44.80 -7.17 38.49
CA SER A 19 43.76 -7.09 37.49
C SER A 19 42.71 -8.11 37.86
N GLN A 20 41.53 -7.63 38.23
CA GLN A 20 40.32 -8.42 38.25
C GLN A 20 40.10 -8.82 36.78
N GLU A 21 40.34 -10.09 36.44
CA GLU A 21 39.86 -10.66 35.19
C GLU A 21 38.31 -10.60 35.27
N ASP A 22 37.74 -9.67 34.50
CA ASP A 22 36.32 -9.66 34.24
C ASP A 22 36.00 -10.97 33.53
N ILE A 23 35.37 -11.90 34.24
CA ILE A 23 34.82 -13.12 33.69
C ILE A 23 33.63 -12.63 32.85
N TYR A 24 33.86 -12.45 31.55
CA TYR A 24 32.78 -12.33 30.58
C TYR A 24 32.06 -13.68 30.57
N VAL A 25 30.94 -13.75 31.28
CA VAL A 25 29.96 -14.80 31.04
C VAL A 25 29.34 -14.43 29.69
N GLU A 26 29.81 -15.10 28.61
CA GLU A 26 29.05 -15.09 27.38
C GLU A 26 27.64 -15.59 27.74
N ASP A 27 26.64 -14.71 27.65
CA ASP A 27 25.26 -15.11 27.69
C ASP A 27 25.08 -16.13 26.57
N ILE A 28 25.03 -17.41 26.94
CA ILE A 28 24.68 -18.47 26.01
C ILE A 28 23.25 -18.19 25.60
N GLU A 29 23.07 -17.54 24.49
CA GLU A 29 21.77 -17.32 23.88
C GLU A 29 21.19 -18.69 23.56
N ILE A 30 20.37 -19.25 24.46
CA ILE A 30 19.69 -20.50 24.25
C ILE A 30 18.84 -20.32 22.99
N ALA A 31 19.22 -20.97 21.90
CA ALA A 31 18.51 -20.89 20.64
C ALA A 31 17.03 -21.20 20.87
N LYS A 32 16.17 -20.23 20.57
CA LYS A 32 14.72 -20.42 20.73
C LYS A 32 14.27 -21.58 19.86
N PRO A 33 13.43 -22.49 20.37
CA PRO A 33 12.96 -23.63 19.60
C PRO A 33 12.24 -23.14 18.33
N ILE A 34 12.54 -23.76 17.19
CA ILE A 34 11.86 -23.47 15.93
C ILE A 34 10.46 -24.08 15.99
N ILE A 35 9.45 -23.20 16.07
CA ILE A 35 8.04 -23.60 16.01
C ILE A 35 7.47 -23.14 14.69
N ASP A 36 7.04 -24.09 13.84
CA ASP A 36 6.36 -23.79 12.57
C ASP A 36 5.30 -24.84 12.28
N PHE A 37 4.25 -24.47 11.58
CA PHE A 37 3.11 -25.34 11.24
C PHE A 37 2.43 -26.02 12.45
N GLY A 38 2.59 -25.46 13.65
CA GLY A 38 2.08 -26.04 14.89
C GLY A 38 2.98 -27.16 15.49
N PHE A 39 4.20 -27.31 14.97
CA PHE A 39 5.18 -28.30 15.46
C PHE A 39 6.43 -27.61 16.01
N LYS A 40 6.98 -28.17 17.09
CA LYS A 40 8.33 -27.86 17.54
C LYS A 40 9.29 -28.71 16.72
N PHE A 41 10.03 -28.09 15.81
CA PHE A 41 10.88 -28.81 14.85
C PHE A 41 12.01 -29.62 15.54
N ASP A 42 12.45 -29.15 16.71
CA ASP A 42 13.46 -29.88 17.51
C ASP A 42 13.00 -31.28 17.92
N ASP A 43 11.70 -31.59 17.92
CA ASP A 43 11.16 -32.90 18.29
C ASP A 43 11.17 -33.88 17.11
N TYR A 44 11.52 -33.45 15.90
CA TYR A 44 11.46 -34.23 14.67
C TYR A 44 12.78 -34.18 13.88
N ASN A 45 12.97 -35.19 13.03
CA ASN A 45 13.87 -35.12 11.89
C ASN A 45 13.04 -34.44 10.75
N TYR A 46 13.36 -33.23 10.38
CA TYR A 46 12.59 -32.55 9.34
C TYR A 46 13.40 -32.34 8.06
N ILE A 47 12.71 -32.37 6.92
CA ILE A 47 13.26 -32.09 5.60
C ILE A 47 12.34 -31.06 4.95
N GLN A 48 12.91 -29.97 4.49
CA GLN A 48 12.23 -28.98 3.65
C GLN A 48 12.69 -29.15 2.22
N ASP A 49 11.74 -29.21 1.29
CA ASP A 49 11.98 -29.45 -0.12
C ASP A 49 11.00 -28.63 -0.97
N THR A 50 11.13 -28.68 -2.27
CA THR A 50 10.28 -28.00 -3.23
C THR A 50 9.79 -28.99 -4.29
N THR A 51 8.49 -28.97 -4.56
CA THR A 51 7.87 -29.82 -5.58
C THR A 51 8.42 -29.55 -6.97
N GLU A 52 8.71 -30.60 -7.73
CA GLU A 52 9.25 -30.56 -9.08
C GLU A 52 8.19 -30.85 -10.16
N ARG A 53 8.61 -30.79 -11.42
CA ARG A 53 7.75 -31.18 -12.54
C ARG A 53 7.53 -32.69 -12.54
N GLY A 54 6.28 -33.11 -12.49
CA GLY A 54 5.88 -34.52 -12.49
C GLY A 54 5.75 -35.12 -11.10
N ASP A 55 5.99 -34.35 -10.03
CA ASP A 55 5.60 -34.73 -8.68
C ASP A 55 4.08 -34.75 -8.55
N SER A 56 3.61 -35.68 -7.74
CA SER A 56 2.23 -35.78 -7.28
C SER A 56 2.23 -36.10 -5.81
N PHE A 57 1.14 -35.82 -5.13
CA PHE A 57 1.00 -36.16 -3.70
C PHE A 57 1.33 -37.65 -3.43
N LYS A 58 0.83 -38.54 -4.29
CA LYS A 58 1.13 -39.97 -4.19
C LYS A 58 2.64 -40.27 -4.29
N LYS A 59 3.31 -39.74 -5.33
CA LYS A 59 4.76 -39.97 -5.55
C LYS A 59 5.61 -39.46 -4.41
N LEU A 60 5.23 -38.31 -3.79
CA LEU A 60 5.99 -37.81 -2.65
C LEU A 60 5.82 -38.69 -1.42
N LEU A 61 4.64 -39.28 -1.20
CA LEU A 61 4.43 -40.24 -0.13
C LEU A 61 5.15 -41.57 -0.35
N GLU A 62 5.25 -42.06 -1.60
CA GLU A 62 5.98 -43.29 -1.95
C GLU A 62 7.47 -43.26 -1.56
N LYS A 63 8.04 -42.04 -1.51
CA LYS A 63 9.43 -41.81 -1.08
C LYS A 63 9.61 -41.80 0.46
N GLN A 64 8.52 -41.94 1.23
CA GLN A 64 8.57 -41.82 2.69
C GLN A 64 8.34 -43.16 3.40
N ASN A 65 8.91 -43.29 4.60
CA ASN A 65 8.56 -44.40 5.49
C ASN A 65 7.22 -44.06 6.18
N LEU A 66 6.15 -44.70 5.77
CA LEU A 66 4.79 -44.52 6.31
C LEU A 66 4.48 -45.50 7.46
N GLY A 67 5.41 -46.42 7.77
CA GLY A 67 5.15 -47.51 8.73
C GLY A 67 4.02 -48.42 8.26
N ASN A 68 3.00 -48.59 9.08
CA ASN A 68 1.84 -49.47 8.78
C ASN A 68 0.74 -48.75 7.96
N LEU A 69 0.91 -47.49 7.57
CA LEU A 69 -0.09 -46.75 6.81
C LEU A 69 0.00 -47.07 5.31
N SER A 70 -1.10 -47.46 4.69
CA SER A 70 -1.15 -47.65 3.25
C SER A 70 -1.43 -46.32 2.54
N ILE A 71 -0.78 -46.11 1.40
CA ILE A 71 -0.99 -44.89 0.57
C ILE A 71 -2.45 -44.78 0.13
N ASP A 72 -3.09 -45.89 -0.19
CA ASP A 72 -4.50 -45.88 -0.63
C ASP A 72 -5.45 -45.40 0.48
N SER A 73 -5.17 -45.80 1.73
CA SER A 73 -5.92 -45.33 2.89
C SER A 73 -5.74 -43.81 3.07
N ILE A 74 -4.52 -43.30 2.92
CA ILE A 74 -4.23 -41.84 2.95
C ILE A 74 -4.99 -41.14 1.83
N LEU A 75 -4.85 -41.62 0.59
CA LEU A 75 -5.52 -41.00 -0.56
C LEU A 75 -7.04 -40.98 -0.44
N LYS A 76 -7.63 -42.04 0.15
CA LYS A 76 -9.08 -42.10 0.40
C LYS A 76 -9.56 -40.97 1.35
N ILE A 77 -8.77 -40.69 2.39
CA ILE A 77 -9.06 -39.61 3.35
C ILE A 77 -8.82 -38.25 2.73
N VAL A 78 -7.70 -38.04 2.04
CA VAL A 78 -7.34 -36.80 1.37
C VAL A 78 -8.39 -36.38 0.34
N ARG A 79 -8.93 -37.33 -0.45
CA ARG A 79 -10.00 -37.05 -1.43
C ARG A 79 -11.33 -36.59 -0.79
N LYS A 80 -11.53 -36.87 0.50
CA LYS A 80 -12.70 -36.40 1.26
C LYS A 80 -12.48 -35.09 1.97
N SER A 81 -11.24 -34.60 2.01
CA SER A 81 -10.88 -33.33 2.63
C SER A 81 -11.09 -32.14 1.68
N GLU A 82 -10.85 -30.94 2.17
CA GLU A 82 -10.84 -29.70 1.36
C GLU A 82 -9.63 -29.60 0.41
N PHE A 83 -8.67 -30.51 0.50
CA PHE A 83 -7.50 -30.48 -0.38
C PHE A 83 -7.81 -31.09 -1.74
N ASP A 84 -7.82 -30.24 -2.77
CA ASP A 84 -7.89 -30.76 -4.14
C ASP A 84 -6.53 -31.34 -4.57
N ILE A 85 -6.45 -32.66 -4.61
CA ILE A 85 -5.24 -33.41 -4.98
C ILE A 85 -4.78 -33.10 -6.41
N ASN A 86 -5.67 -32.62 -7.30
CA ASN A 86 -5.35 -32.24 -8.68
C ASN A 86 -4.71 -30.84 -8.75
N SER A 87 -4.90 -30.02 -7.70
CA SER A 87 -4.30 -28.68 -7.59
C SER A 87 -2.83 -28.71 -7.13
N PHE A 88 -2.27 -29.91 -6.95
CA PHE A 88 -0.87 -30.08 -6.54
C PHE A 88 0.07 -29.50 -7.61
N SER A 89 0.79 -28.43 -7.26
CA SER A 89 1.55 -27.61 -8.20
C SER A 89 3.05 -27.76 -7.99
N ARG A 90 3.82 -27.56 -9.06
CA ARG A 90 5.28 -27.45 -9.01
C ARG A 90 5.75 -26.17 -8.28
N ARG A 91 6.97 -26.18 -7.78
CA ARG A 91 7.62 -25.04 -7.09
C ARG A 91 6.88 -24.62 -5.83
N LYS A 92 6.23 -25.55 -5.15
CA LYS A 92 5.61 -25.33 -3.84
C LYS A 92 6.50 -25.96 -2.78
N ALA A 93 6.70 -25.21 -1.68
CA ALA A 93 7.47 -25.73 -0.57
C ALA A 93 6.70 -26.85 0.13
N VAL A 94 7.42 -27.89 0.49
CA VAL A 94 6.93 -29.05 1.26
C VAL A 94 7.84 -29.27 2.46
N THR A 95 7.27 -29.74 3.57
CA THR A 95 8.02 -30.09 4.76
C THR A 95 7.57 -31.45 5.23
N TYR A 96 8.56 -32.34 5.43
CA TYR A 96 8.36 -33.68 5.99
C TYR A 96 8.85 -33.67 7.44
N LEU A 97 7.98 -34.03 8.37
CA LEU A 97 8.30 -34.19 9.80
C LEU A 97 8.29 -35.66 10.11
N ARG A 98 9.46 -36.20 10.45
CA ARG A 98 9.68 -37.62 10.75
C ARG A 98 10.02 -37.80 12.20
N GLU A 99 9.60 -38.90 12.79
CA GLU A 99 10.00 -39.23 14.16
C GLU A 99 11.52 -39.38 14.30
N LYS A 100 12.06 -38.99 15.44
CA LYS A 100 13.45 -39.27 15.79
C LYS A 100 13.66 -40.77 16.05
N GLY A 101 14.81 -41.26 15.70
CA GLY A 101 15.20 -42.67 15.92
C GLY A 101 15.39 -43.45 14.62
N LYS A 102 15.58 -44.78 14.76
CA LYS A 102 15.95 -45.66 13.63
C LYS A 102 14.84 -45.82 12.58
N THR A 103 13.59 -45.74 12.98
CA THR A 103 12.44 -45.95 12.09
C THR A 103 12.23 -44.76 11.15
N ASN A 104 12.55 -43.54 11.59
CA ASN A 104 12.43 -42.31 10.81
C ASN A 104 11.09 -42.22 10.05
N LYS A 105 10.00 -42.65 10.70
CA LYS A 105 8.65 -42.71 10.14
C LYS A 105 8.08 -41.33 9.95
N LEU A 106 7.38 -41.09 8.82
CA LEU A 106 6.69 -39.84 8.56
C LEU A 106 5.53 -39.64 9.55
N ARG A 107 5.54 -38.53 10.24
CA ARG A 107 4.53 -38.17 11.25
C ARG A 107 3.64 -37.01 10.77
N ALA A 108 4.16 -36.12 9.90
CA ALA A 108 3.39 -35.09 9.24
C ALA A 108 4.04 -34.68 7.91
N PHE A 109 3.19 -34.27 6.98
CA PHE A 109 3.57 -33.67 5.71
C PHE A 109 2.86 -32.33 5.56
N VAL A 110 3.62 -31.29 5.25
CA VAL A 110 3.09 -29.94 5.04
C VAL A 110 3.28 -29.57 3.57
N TYR A 111 2.20 -29.16 2.91
CA TYR A 111 2.21 -28.59 1.56
C TYR A 111 1.84 -27.13 1.62
N GLN A 112 2.77 -26.24 1.27
CA GLN A 112 2.56 -24.79 1.32
C GLN A 112 1.98 -24.30 0.00
N THR A 113 0.78 -23.74 0.03
CA THR A 113 0.17 -23.13 -1.15
C THR A 113 0.77 -21.75 -1.47
N ASP A 114 1.18 -21.02 -0.43
CA ASP A 114 1.93 -19.76 -0.49
C ASP A 114 2.76 -19.59 0.80
N ARG A 115 3.33 -18.40 1.05
CA ARG A 115 4.16 -18.15 2.24
C ARG A 115 3.40 -18.26 3.55
N LEU A 116 2.10 -18.01 3.54
CA LEU A 116 1.23 -17.98 4.71
C LEU A 116 0.41 -19.26 4.85
N ASN A 117 -0.26 -19.67 3.78
CA ASN A 117 -1.25 -20.74 3.77
C ASN A 117 -0.64 -22.09 3.44
N TYR A 118 -1.11 -23.14 4.11
CA TYR A 118 -0.66 -24.49 3.92
C TYR A 118 -1.75 -25.52 4.20
N TYR A 119 -1.53 -26.73 3.69
CA TYR A 119 -2.23 -27.94 4.12
C TYR A 119 -1.29 -28.78 4.96
N LEU A 120 -1.77 -29.23 6.13
CA LEU A 120 -1.11 -30.16 7.01
C LEU A 120 -1.78 -31.52 6.87
N PHE A 121 -0.99 -32.53 6.53
CA PHE A 121 -1.38 -33.92 6.55
C PHE A 121 -0.74 -34.57 7.80
N ASP A 122 -1.56 -34.85 8.80
CA ASP A 122 -1.12 -35.39 10.08
C ASP A 122 -1.28 -36.92 10.10
N PHE A 123 -0.21 -37.63 10.44
CA PHE A 123 -0.15 -39.07 10.47
C PHE A 123 0.22 -39.61 11.87
N ARG A 124 0.11 -38.79 12.93
CA ARG A 124 0.52 -39.18 14.29
C ARG A 124 -0.39 -40.25 14.88
N ASP A 125 -1.64 -39.96 15.06
CA ASP A 125 -2.63 -40.84 15.70
C ASP A 125 -3.63 -41.37 14.69
N THR A 126 -4.25 -40.45 13.96
CA THR A 126 -5.18 -40.74 12.87
C THR A 126 -4.78 -39.94 11.64
N ILE A 127 -5.15 -40.39 10.44
CA ILE A 127 -4.90 -39.62 9.23
C ILE A 127 -5.87 -38.44 9.22
N ALA A 128 -5.36 -37.22 9.31
CA ALA A 128 -6.14 -36.02 9.27
C ALA A 128 -5.53 -35.01 8.30
N VAL A 129 -6.39 -34.14 7.71
CA VAL A 129 -5.98 -33.09 6.78
C VAL A 129 -6.56 -31.76 7.26
N TYR A 130 -5.70 -30.80 7.46
CA TYR A 130 -6.06 -29.45 7.92
C TYR A 130 -5.61 -28.40 6.92
N LYS A 131 -6.49 -27.48 6.59
CA LYS A 131 -6.14 -26.23 5.93
C LYS A 131 -5.85 -25.19 7.01
N ALA A 132 -4.68 -24.61 6.99
CA ALA A 132 -4.25 -23.67 8.02
C ALA A 132 -3.38 -22.55 7.45
N ALA A 133 -3.14 -21.54 8.27
CA ALA A 133 -2.22 -20.45 7.98
C ALA A 133 -1.25 -20.28 9.15
N ARG A 134 -0.02 -19.84 8.83
CA ARG A 134 0.94 -19.41 9.86
C ARG A 134 0.43 -18.18 10.61
N PRO A 135 0.66 -18.07 11.91
CA PRO A 135 0.26 -16.89 12.65
C PRO A 135 0.96 -15.64 12.13
N LEU A 136 0.19 -14.54 12.08
CA LEU A 136 0.69 -13.24 11.71
C LEU A 136 0.83 -12.36 12.94
N THR A 137 1.93 -11.64 13.03
CA THR A 137 2.13 -10.56 13.99
C THR A 137 2.36 -9.24 13.27
N PHE A 138 1.94 -8.17 13.93
CA PHE A 138 1.99 -6.83 13.41
C PHE A 138 2.81 -5.96 14.36
N LYS A 139 3.86 -5.31 13.83
CA LYS A 139 4.76 -4.44 14.60
C LYS A 139 4.73 -3.04 14.02
N ASN A 140 4.46 -2.05 14.87
CA ASN A 140 4.54 -0.65 14.46
C ASN A 140 5.99 -0.21 14.46
N ARG A 141 6.38 0.50 13.38
CA ARG A 141 7.70 1.09 13.23
C ARG A 141 7.55 2.54 12.78
N THR A 142 8.31 3.42 13.43
CA THR A 142 8.36 4.84 13.06
C THR A 142 9.79 5.19 12.67
N VAL A 143 9.95 5.85 11.53
CA VAL A 143 11.25 6.28 11.00
C VAL A 143 11.18 7.75 10.63
N ALA A 144 12.29 8.46 10.85
CA ALA A 144 12.47 9.85 10.44
C ALA A 144 13.77 9.99 9.64
N GLY A 145 13.86 11.04 8.85
CA GLY A 145 15.05 11.34 8.07
C GLY A 145 14.97 12.67 7.35
N THR A 146 16.02 12.96 6.60
CA THR A 146 16.11 14.13 5.73
C THR A 146 16.23 13.72 4.28
N ILE A 147 15.71 14.52 3.36
CA ILE A 147 15.80 14.27 1.93
C ILE A 147 17.24 14.51 1.46
N ILE A 148 17.86 13.47 0.88
CA ILE A 148 19.25 13.47 0.35
C ILE A 148 19.19 13.32 -1.18
N GLY A 149 18.61 14.27 -1.87
CA GLY A 149 18.42 14.20 -3.33
C GLY A 149 16.96 13.98 -3.71
N ASN A 150 16.40 12.80 -3.50
CA ASN A 150 14.97 12.57 -3.66
C ASN A 150 14.41 11.71 -2.53
N LEU A 151 13.10 11.75 -2.34
CA LEU A 151 12.42 11.05 -1.24
C LEU A 151 12.64 9.52 -1.30
N VAL A 152 12.58 8.91 -2.50
CA VAL A 152 12.71 7.44 -2.64
C VAL A 152 14.07 6.97 -2.11
N LYS A 153 15.15 7.59 -2.57
CA LYS A 153 16.51 7.26 -2.12
C LYS A 153 16.70 7.50 -0.63
N SER A 154 16.07 8.55 -0.10
CA SER A 154 16.14 8.86 1.34
C SER A 154 15.40 7.84 2.19
N LEU A 155 14.26 7.31 1.70
CA LEU A 155 13.51 6.22 2.35
C LEU A 155 14.29 4.90 2.31
N GLU A 156 15.00 4.59 1.22
CA GLU A 156 15.88 3.42 1.14
C GLU A 156 17.01 3.47 2.20
N ASN A 157 17.58 4.65 2.44
CA ASN A 157 18.61 4.83 3.46
C ASN A 157 18.14 4.52 4.90
N VAL A 158 16.86 4.76 5.19
CA VAL A 158 16.25 4.40 6.49
C VAL A 158 15.59 3.01 6.45
N LYS A 159 15.94 2.18 5.45
CA LYS A 159 15.50 0.80 5.27
C LYS A 159 13.96 0.67 5.21
N VAL A 160 13.32 1.59 4.50
CA VAL A 160 11.88 1.51 4.19
C VAL A 160 11.69 0.68 2.94
N ASP A 161 10.69 -0.21 2.99
CA ASP A 161 10.32 -1.07 1.87
C ASP A 161 9.88 -0.25 0.64
N LYS A 162 10.22 -0.76 -0.56
CA LYS A 162 9.90 -0.08 -1.83
C LYS A 162 8.40 0.09 -2.08
N ASP A 163 7.58 -0.83 -1.59
CA ASP A 163 6.14 -0.74 -1.78
C ASP A 163 5.51 0.32 -0.88
N LEU A 164 6.05 0.52 0.35
CA LEU A 164 5.68 1.66 1.18
C LEU A 164 6.12 2.98 0.55
N SER A 165 7.31 3.04 -0.05
CA SER A 165 7.78 4.22 -0.78
C SER A 165 6.84 4.58 -1.93
N LYS A 166 6.40 3.62 -2.73
CA LYS A 166 5.41 3.83 -3.80
C LYS A 166 4.05 4.30 -3.25
N LYS A 167 3.60 3.70 -2.14
CA LYS A 167 2.35 4.08 -1.48
C LYS A 167 2.41 5.51 -0.97
N LEU A 168 3.51 5.91 -0.35
CA LEU A 168 3.74 7.27 0.14
C LEU A 168 3.74 8.29 -1.00
N ILE A 169 4.46 8.03 -2.08
CA ILE A 169 4.46 8.89 -3.28
C ILE A 169 3.06 9.05 -3.83
N LYS A 170 2.30 7.96 -3.95
CA LYS A 170 0.91 8.01 -4.42
C LYS A 170 0.01 8.82 -3.49
N THR A 171 0.19 8.70 -2.18
CA THR A 171 -0.56 9.45 -1.16
C THR A 171 -0.36 10.96 -1.31
N TYR A 172 0.89 11.38 -1.53
CA TYR A 172 1.25 12.80 -1.64
C TYR A 172 1.26 13.35 -3.06
N ALA A 173 0.97 12.55 -4.09
CA ALA A 173 1.14 12.92 -5.50
C ALA A 173 0.42 14.22 -5.91
N TRP A 174 -0.62 14.59 -5.19
CA TRP A 174 -1.41 15.79 -5.44
C TRP A 174 -1.05 16.99 -4.55
N SER A 175 -0.43 16.72 -3.39
CA SER A 175 -0.11 17.74 -2.38
C SER A 175 1.34 18.20 -2.47
N ILE A 176 2.25 17.31 -2.93
CA ILE A 176 3.68 17.55 -3.00
C ILE A 176 4.18 17.34 -4.43
N ASP A 177 4.87 18.33 -4.97
CA ASP A 177 5.70 18.16 -6.16
C ASP A 177 7.09 17.66 -5.73
N PHE A 178 7.29 16.35 -5.81
CA PHE A 178 8.54 15.72 -5.36
C PHE A 178 9.79 16.17 -6.12
N PHE A 179 9.65 16.76 -7.32
CA PHE A 179 10.77 17.38 -8.03
C PHE A 179 11.21 18.70 -7.42
N LYS A 180 10.38 19.31 -6.57
CA LYS A 180 10.66 20.57 -5.87
C LYS A 180 10.96 20.38 -4.38
N THR A 181 11.07 19.14 -3.89
CA THR A 181 11.61 18.89 -2.56
C THR A 181 13.10 19.24 -2.52
N LYS A 182 13.56 19.77 -1.39
CA LYS A 182 14.93 20.23 -1.23
C LYS A 182 15.73 19.23 -0.40
N LYS A 183 17.04 19.21 -0.63
CA LYS A 183 17.97 18.54 0.27
C LYS A 183 17.85 19.19 1.67
N GLY A 184 17.66 18.35 2.70
CA GLY A 184 17.46 18.79 4.07
C GLY A 184 15.98 18.88 4.49
N ASP A 185 15.00 18.88 3.56
CA ASP A 185 13.58 18.71 3.93
C ASP A 185 13.40 17.43 4.73
N LYS A 186 12.61 17.49 5.81
CA LYS A 186 12.44 16.37 6.74
C LYS A 186 11.26 15.49 6.34
N PHE A 187 11.32 14.24 6.72
CA PHE A 187 10.18 13.33 6.67
C PHE A 187 10.13 12.47 7.92
N CYS A 188 8.92 12.06 8.29
CA CYS A 188 8.69 11.05 9.31
C CYS A 188 7.47 10.22 8.91
N LEU A 189 7.54 8.91 9.10
CA LEU A 189 6.44 8.01 8.78
C LEU A 189 6.36 6.90 9.82
N SER A 190 5.14 6.57 10.22
CA SER A 190 4.80 5.43 11.06
C SER A 190 3.98 4.44 10.24
N PHE A 191 4.33 3.17 10.29
CA PHE A 191 3.72 2.10 9.51
C PHE A 191 3.71 0.80 10.29
N THR A 192 2.86 -0.12 9.87
CA THR A 192 2.75 -1.45 10.45
C THR A 192 3.44 -2.45 9.53
N GLU A 193 4.44 -3.14 10.06
CA GLU A 193 5.10 -4.26 9.42
C GLU A 193 4.39 -5.56 9.79
N ARG A 194 4.31 -6.48 8.84
CA ARG A 194 3.72 -7.80 9.02
C ARG A 194 4.81 -8.85 9.07
N TYR A 195 4.70 -9.77 10.03
CA TYR A 195 5.62 -10.87 10.24
C TYR A 195 4.87 -12.20 10.32
N ILE A 196 5.44 -13.23 9.74
CA ILE A 196 4.99 -14.61 9.89
C ILE A 196 5.81 -15.23 11.03
N ASN A 197 5.15 -15.95 11.96
CA ASN A 197 5.79 -16.58 13.13
C ASN A 197 6.69 -15.61 13.90
N ASP A 198 6.25 -14.36 14.11
CA ASP A 198 6.93 -13.28 14.87
C ASP A 198 8.29 -12.82 14.31
N SER A 199 8.91 -13.58 13.42
CA SER A 199 10.30 -13.38 13.00
C SER A 199 10.47 -13.16 11.49
N ILE A 200 9.66 -13.77 10.65
CA ILE A 200 9.82 -13.72 9.20
C ILE A 200 9.11 -12.48 8.63
N TYR A 201 9.86 -11.49 8.19
CA TYR A 201 9.29 -10.31 7.57
C TYR A 201 8.48 -10.66 6.31
N ASP A 202 7.22 -10.21 6.27
CA ASP A 202 6.27 -10.50 5.19
C ASP A 202 5.71 -9.21 4.53
N GLY A 203 6.40 -8.10 4.72
CA GLY A 203 6.08 -6.81 4.07
C GLY A 203 5.36 -5.82 4.96
N ILE A 204 4.85 -4.78 4.33
CA ILE A 204 4.12 -3.70 4.99
C ILE A 204 2.61 -3.99 4.92
N ASP A 205 1.97 -3.97 6.08
CA ASP A 205 0.52 -4.05 6.18
C ASP A 205 -0.12 -2.70 5.82
N SER A 206 0.21 -1.65 6.56
CA SER A 206 -0.44 -0.35 6.41
C SER A 206 0.47 0.83 6.76
N LEU A 207 0.23 1.98 6.11
CA LEU A 207 0.75 3.26 6.54
C LEU A 207 -0.17 3.80 7.64
N ARG A 208 0.36 4.03 8.83
CA ARG A 208 -0.38 4.59 9.98
C ARG A 208 -0.49 6.11 9.91
N CYS A 209 0.61 6.77 9.61
CA CYS A 209 0.67 8.21 9.42
C CYS A 209 2.03 8.62 8.86
N ALA A 210 2.10 9.81 8.27
CA ALA A 210 3.36 10.36 7.78
C ALA A 210 3.31 11.88 7.77
N PHE A 211 4.47 12.53 7.71
CA PHE A 211 4.61 13.85 7.14
C PHE A 211 5.85 13.95 6.24
N VAL A 212 5.78 14.85 5.29
CA VAL A 212 6.92 15.27 4.46
C VAL A 212 6.98 16.80 4.51
N GLU A 213 8.16 17.32 4.78
CA GLU A 213 8.40 18.76 4.72
C GLU A 213 8.47 19.22 3.27
N TYR A 214 7.68 20.22 2.93
CA TYR A 214 7.62 20.79 1.59
C TYR A 214 7.44 22.29 1.67
N LYS A 215 8.35 23.05 1.04
CA LYS A 215 8.36 24.53 1.10
C LYS A 215 8.33 25.07 2.53
N GLY A 216 9.08 24.44 3.45
CA GLY A 216 9.18 24.85 4.85
C GLY A 216 7.96 24.54 5.72
N LYS A 217 7.00 23.73 5.22
CA LYS A 217 5.82 23.29 5.98
C LYS A 217 5.74 21.78 6.00
N LYS A 218 5.34 21.21 7.14
CA LYS A 218 4.99 19.80 7.23
C LYS A 218 3.65 19.54 6.56
N VAL A 219 3.62 18.64 5.58
CA VAL A 219 2.40 18.14 4.98
C VAL A 219 2.13 16.78 5.59
N TYR A 220 1.14 16.70 6.47
CA TYR A 220 0.78 15.46 7.15
C TYR A 220 -0.13 14.58 6.30
N ALA A 221 -0.10 13.27 6.54
CA ALA A 221 -0.99 12.29 5.94
C ALA A 221 -1.46 11.28 6.99
N PHE A 222 -2.76 11.31 7.28
CA PHE A 222 -3.40 10.36 8.19
C PHE A 222 -4.46 9.58 7.41
N PRO A 223 -4.37 8.23 7.33
CA PRO A 223 -5.41 7.41 6.72
C PRO A 223 -6.67 7.44 7.59
N TYR A 224 -7.81 7.65 6.97
CA TYR A 224 -9.08 7.67 7.68
C TYR A 224 -10.22 7.15 6.79
N ILE A 225 -11.14 6.40 7.39
CA ILE A 225 -12.36 5.92 6.74
C ILE A 225 -13.51 6.83 7.18
N GLN A 226 -13.94 7.71 6.27
CA GLN A 226 -15.03 8.63 6.50
C GLN A 226 -16.41 7.94 6.41
N ASP A 227 -16.55 7.08 5.40
CA ASP A 227 -17.75 6.32 5.13
C ASP A 227 -17.51 4.83 5.39
N THR A 228 -18.11 4.31 6.46
CA THR A 228 -18.00 2.92 6.87
C THR A 228 -18.70 1.93 5.91
N LEU A 229 -19.66 2.41 5.10
CA LEU A 229 -20.34 1.55 4.12
C LEU A 229 -19.41 1.19 2.95
N THR A 230 -18.54 2.10 2.56
CA THR A 230 -17.59 1.88 1.46
C THR A 230 -16.25 1.33 1.94
N ASN A 231 -15.92 1.41 3.22
CA ASN A 231 -14.63 1.05 3.82
C ASN A 231 -13.41 1.63 3.08
N LYS A 232 -13.61 2.76 2.38
CA LYS A 232 -12.54 3.37 1.60
C LYS A 232 -11.65 4.21 2.50
N VAL A 233 -10.36 3.87 2.52
CA VAL A 233 -9.33 4.67 3.18
C VAL A 233 -8.95 5.84 2.27
N ASP A 234 -9.14 7.06 2.74
CA ASP A 234 -8.58 8.29 2.17
C ASP A 234 -7.55 8.89 3.15
N TYR A 235 -6.69 9.78 2.64
CA TYR A 235 -5.67 10.44 3.46
C TYR A 235 -6.02 11.91 3.67
N TYR A 236 -5.89 12.37 4.90
CA TYR A 236 -6.22 13.74 5.30
C TYR A 236 -5.02 14.37 6.02
N ASP A 237 -4.92 15.70 5.92
CA ASP A 237 -3.94 16.49 6.67
C ASP A 237 -4.41 16.78 8.11
N ASP A 238 -3.60 17.51 8.86
CA ASP A 238 -3.89 17.88 10.26
C ASP A 238 -4.98 18.93 10.41
N GLU A 239 -5.53 19.46 9.32
CA GLU A 239 -6.70 20.35 9.28
C GLU A 239 -7.96 19.63 8.77
N ALA A 240 -7.90 18.32 8.56
CA ALA A 240 -8.96 17.47 8.00
C ALA A 240 -9.28 17.79 6.52
N ASN A 241 -8.28 18.24 5.75
CA ASN A 241 -8.40 18.37 4.30
C ASN A 241 -7.86 17.10 3.63
N ALA A 242 -8.57 16.58 2.62
CA ALA A 242 -8.09 15.42 1.88
C ALA A 242 -6.81 15.74 1.10
N LEU A 243 -5.82 14.86 1.10
CA LEU A 243 -4.56 15.03 0.36
C LEU A 243 -4.71 14.86 -1.15
N ARG A 244 -5.85 14.38 -1.62
CA ARG A 244 -6.18 14.31 -3.04
C ARG A 244 -6.79 15.62 -3.50
N ASN A 245 -6.49 16.03 -4.74
CA ASN A 245 -7.20 17.16 -5.34
C ASN A 245 -8.69 16.85 -5.46
N PHE A 246 -9.52 17.86 -5.19
CA PHE A 246 -10.96 17.75 -5.35
C PHE A 246 -11.35 17.38 -6.79
N PHE A 247 -10.60 17.91 -7.78
CA PHE A 247 -10.78 17.60 -9.20
C PHE A 247 -9.51 17.08 -9.85
N LEU A 248 -9.63 16.06 -10.71
CA LEU A 248 -8.57 15.67 -11.65
C LEU A 248 -8.34 16.83 -12.65
N LYS A 249 -7.10 17.00 -13.07
CA LYS A 249 -6.73 18.01 -14.07
C LYS A 249 -7.30 17.74 -15.47
N SER A 250 -7.63 16.50 -15.77
CA SER A 250 -8.16 16.04 -17.05
C SER A 250 -9.12 14.88 -16.84
N PRO A 251 -10.19 14.79 -17.66
CA PRO A 251 -11.09 13.64 -17.68
C PRO A 251 -10.48 12.40 -18.37
N LEU A 252 -9.29 12.51 -18.94
CA LEU A 252 -8.58 11.44 -19.63
C LEU A 252 -7.24 11.17 -18.96
N LYS A 253 -6.87 9.89 -18.84
CA LYS A 253 -5.54 9.48 -18.36
C LYS A 253 -4.44 9.90 -19.36
N PHE A 254 -4.75 9.76 -20.65
CA PHE A 254 -3.91 10.17 -21.77
C PHE A 254 -4.79 10.91 -22.76
N GLY A 255 -4.52 12.16 -23.01
CA GLY A 255 -5.26 13.00 -23.95
C GLY A 255 -4.57 14.33 -24.15
N ASN A 256 -4.65 14.87 -25.36
CA ASN A 256 -4.07 16.16 -25.69
C ASN A 256 -5.13 17.26 -25.58
N LEU A 257 -4.83 18.32 -24.84
CA LEU A 257 -5.67 19.51 -24.81
C LEU A 257 -5.59 20.19 -26.19
N THR A 258 -6.73 20.29 -26.88
CA THR A 258 -6.79 20.80 -28.26
C THR A 258 -7.55 22.11 -28.36
N SER A 259 -8.48 22.39 -27.44
CA SER A 259 -9.21 23.68 -27.45
C SER A 259 -9.55 24.13 -26.04
N HIS A 260 -9.34 25.40 -25.79
CA HIS A 260 -9.65 26.05 -24.53
C HIS A 260 -11.10 26.60 -24.47
N TYR A 261 -11.58 26.83 -23.25
CA TYR A 261 -12.78 27.64 -23.02
C TYR A 261 -12.60 29.03 -23.65
N SER A 262 -13.63 29.49 -24.37
CA SER A 262 -13.62 30.80 -25.01
C SER A 262 -15.02 31.39 -24.98
N SER A 263 -15.13 32.70 -24.67
CA SER A 263 -16.39 33.43 -24.78
C SER A 263 -16.82 33.69 -26.23
N ASN A 264 -15.85 33.67 -27.15
CA ASN A 264 -16.13 33.89 -28.57
C ASN A 264 -15.01 33.26 -29.42
N ARG A 265 -15.36 32.27 -30.27
CA ARG A 265 -14.46 31.68 -31.28
C ARG A 265 -15.23 31.31 -32.54
N TYR A 266 -14.54 31.24 -33.68
CA TYR A 266 -15.13 30.71 -34.89
C TYR A 266 -15.38 29.21 -34.77
N HIS A 267 -16.65 28.79 -34.95
CA HIS A 267 -17.04 27.39 -34.77
C HIS A 267 -16.76 26.58 -36.04
N PRO A 268 -15.90 25.54 -36.00
CA PRO A 268 -15.40 24.90 -37.21
C PRO A 268 -16.47 24.13 -38.01
N VAL A 269 -17.56 23.69 -37.36
CA VAL A 269 -18.66 22.97 -38.04
C VAL A 269 -19.78 23.91 -38.49
N GLN A 270 -20.14 24.88 -37.65
CA GLN A 270 -21.24 25.77 -37.93
C GLN A 270 -20.84 27.03 -38.69
N LEU A 271 -19.53 27.28 -38.82
CA LEU A 271 -18.95 28.44 -39.53
C LEU A 271 -19.47 29.78 -39.05
N ILE A 272 -19.74 29.91 -37.74
CA ILE A 272 -20.21 31.11 -37.08
C ILE A 272 -19.35 31.40 -35.84
N TRP A 273 -19.34 32.67 -35.44
CA TRP A 273 -18.73 33.06 -34.17
C TRP A 273 -19.65 32.75 -33.01
N LYS A 274 -19.16 31.93 -32.06
CA LYS A 274 -19.91 31.60 -30.84
C LYS A 274 -18.99 31.17 -29.69
N ALA A 275 -19.55 31.18 -28.47
CA ALA A 275 -18.83 30.72 -27.29
C ALA A 275 -18.53 29.20 -27.34
N HIS A 276 -17.34 28.83 -26.92
CA HIS A 276 -16.99 27.48 -26.55
C HIS A 276 -16.89 27.36 -25.02
N LYS A 277 -17.97 26.94 -24.39
CA LYS A 277 -18.06 26.88 -22.93
C LYS A 277 -17.55 25.54 -22.34
N GLY A 278 -16.44 25.06 -22.87
CA GLY A 278 -15.76 23.81 -22.43
C GLY A 278 -14.28 23.79 -22.79
N THR A 279 -13.62 22.73 -22.39
CA THR A 279 -12.22 22.43 -22.74
C THR A 279 -12.19 21.09 -23.47
N ASP A 280 -11.59 21.07 -24.66
CA ASP A 280 -11.56 19.85 -25.49
C ASP A 280 -10.25 19.09 -25.29
N TYR A 281 -10.38 17.79 -25.03
CA TYR A 281 -9.28 16.85 -24.91
C TYR A 281 -9.41 15.77 -26.00
N ALA A 282 -8.54 15.80 -27.01
CA ALA A 282 -8.52 14.80 -28.07
C ALA A 282 -7.91 13.48 -27.59
N ALA A 283 -8.55 12.39 -27.98
CA ALA A 283 -8.05 11.03 -27.78
C ALA A 283 -8.75 10.09 -28.77
N ALA A 284 -8.19 8.90 -29.01
CA ALA A 284 -8.80 7.89 -29.87
C ALA A 284 -10.20 7.50 -29.40
N THR A 285 -11.09 7.23 -30.36
CA THR A 285 -12.44 6.69 -30.06
C THR A 285 -12.34 5.44 -29.19
N GLY A 286 -13.16 5.36 -28.14
CA GLY A 286 -13.14 4.26 -27.18
C GLY A 286 -12.24 4.47 -25.98
N THR A 287 -11.40 5.52 -25.94
CA THR A 287 -10.59 5.87 -24.76
C THR A 287 -11.51 6.10 -23.56
N PRO A 288 -11.21 5.53 -22.38
CA PRO A 288 -12.02 5.71 -21.18
C PRO A 288 -12.07 7.17 -20.74
N ILE A 289 -13.28 7.69 -20.46
CA ILE A 289 -13.52 9.00 -19.85
C ILE A 289 -13.79 8.79 -18.38
N MET A 290 -13.04 9.48 -17.51
CA MET A 290 -13.18 9.43 -16.05
C MET A 290 -13.95 10.64 -15.55
N THR A 291 -14.77 10.44 -14.49
CA THR A 291 -15.26 11.60 -13.73
C THR A 291 -14.09 12.27 -13.01
N THR A 292 -14.03 13.60 -13.09
CA THR A 292 -12.93 14.37 -12.51
C THR A 292 -13.04 14.55 -11.00
N ALA A 293 -14.21 14.34 -10.41
CA ALA A 293 -14.42 14.32 -8.96
C ALA A 293 -15.51 13.30 -8.60
N SER A 294 -15.58 12.94 -7.31
CA SER A 294 -16.67 12.11 -6.77
C SER A 294 -18.00 12.86 -6.85
N GLY A 295 -19.13 12.14 -6.99
CA GLY A 295 -20.44 12.78 -7.07
C GLY A 295 -21.55 11.82 -7.47
N VAL A 296 -22.68 12.37 -7.91
CA VAL A 296 -23.83 11.63 -8.39
C VAL A 296 -24.10 12.01 -9.84
N ILE A 297 -24.41 11.03 -10.67
CA ILE A 297 -24.79 11.27 -12.07
C ILE A 297 -26.12 12.05 -12.10
N GLU A 298 -26.04 13.32 -12.48
CA GLU A 298 -27.21 14.21 -12.55
C GLU A 298 -28.02 13.95 -13.82
N GLN A 299 -27.33 13.79 -14.95
CA GLN A 299 -27.94 13.56 -16.26
C GLN A 299 -27.09 12.64 -17.13
N THR A 300 -27.76 11.86 -17.93
CA THR A 300 -27.19 11.14 -19.09
C THR A 300 -28.17 11.29 -20.26
N GLY A 301 -27.66 11.36 -21.47
CA GLY A 301 -28.54 11.47 -22.64
C GLY A 301 -27.80 11.81 -23.92
N PHE A 302 -28.59 12.18 -24.93
CA PHE A 302 -28.14 12.63 -26.25
C PHE A 302 -28.83 13.94 -26.63
N THR A 303 -28.05 14.86 -27.21
CA THR A 303 -28.60 16.02 -27.92
C THR A 303 -27.82 16.21 -29.23
N ALA A 304 -28.46 16.84 -30.23
CA ALA A 304 -27.79 17.10 -31.52
C ALA A 304 -26.47 17.88 -31.36
N GLY A 305 -26.41 18.81 -30.40
CA GLY A 305 -25.20 19.60 -30.12
C GLY A 305 -24.13 18.88 -29.29
N ASN A 306 -24.54 18.24 -28.21
CA ASN A 306 -23.61 17.61 -27.26
C ASN A 306 -23.23 16.17 -27.62
N GLY A 307 -23.97 15.53 -28.53
CA GLY A 307 -23.88 14.09 -28.72
C GLY A 307 -24.32 13.34 -27.44
N ASN A 308 -23.81 12.14 -27.25
CA ASN A 308 -23.96 11.44 -25.98
C ASN A 308 -23.18 12.14 -24.88
N PHE A 309 -23.82 12.35 -23.75
CA PHE A 309 -23.19 13.08 -22.64
C PHE A 309 -23.53 12.51 -21.28
N VAL A 310 -22.65 12.78 -20.31
CA VAL A 310 -22.85 12.55 -18.89
C VAL A 310 -22.63 13.87 -18.14
N LYS A 311 -23.52 14.22 -17.20
CA LYS A 311 -23.33 15.33 -16.26
C LYS A 311 -23.28 14.77 -14.85
N VAL A 312 -22.27 15.16 -14.08
CA VAL A 312 -22.00 14.74 -12.70
C VAL A 312 -22.18 15.94 -11.79
N LYS A 313 -23.01 15.81 -10.75
CA LYS A 313 -23.12 16.75 -9.66
C LYS A 313 -22.18 16.33 -8.55
N HIS A 314 -21.21 17.17 -8.19
CA HIS A 314 -20.20 16.85 -7.18
C HIS A 314 -20.63 17.31 -5.78
N ASP A 315 -21.17 18.52 -5.70
CA ASP A 315 -21.72 19.12 -4.47
C ASP A 315 -22.77 20.18 -4.79
N LYS A 316 -23.04 21.08 -3.84
CA LYS A 316 -23.99 22.18 -4.04
C LYS A 316 -23.46 23.25 -5.00
N MET A 317 -22.15 23.35 -5.18
CA MET A 317 -21.47 24.39 -5.94
C MET A 317 -20.99 23.93 -7.32
N TYR A 318 -20.51 22.68 -7.42
CA TYR A 318 -19.78 22.20 -8.59
C TYR A 318 -20.50 21.06 -9.32
N SER A 319 -20.53 21.17 -10.65
CA SER A 319 -20.92 20.07 -11.56
C SER A 319 -19.99 20.04 -12.77
N THR A 320 -19.81 18.86 -13.36
CA THR A 320 -19.05 18.67 -14.60
C THR A 320 -19.87 17.94 -15.65
N GLN A 321 -19.56 18.15 -16.92
CA GLN A 321 -20.22 17.45 -18.01
C GLN A 321 -19.20 17.03 -19.07
N TYR A 322 -19.43 15.86 -19.64
CA TYR A 322 -18.54 15.16 -20.56
C TYR A 322 -19.34 14.83 -21.83
N LEU A 323 -18.95 15.38 -22.97
CA LEU A 323 -19.70 15.34 -24.20
C LEU A 323 -19.04 14.48 -25.27
N HIS A 324 -19.79 14.29 -26.37
CA HIS A 324 -19.37 13.61 -27.62
C HIS A 324 -18.99 12.15 -27.44
N MET A 325 -19.50 11.48 -26.37
CA MET A 325 -19.18 10.09 -26.05
C MET A 325 -19.62 9.13 -27.15
N SER A 326 -18.81 8.11 -27.43
CA SER A 326 -19.22 6.95 -28.22
C SER A 326 -20.14 6.02 -27.43
N LYS A 327 -19.93 5.93 -26.08
CA LYS A 327 -20.72 5.07 -25.20
C LYS A 327 -20.79 5.68 -23.81
N ILE A 328 -22.01 5.71 -23.23
CA ILE A 328 -22.27 6.02 -21.81
C ILE A 328 -22.22 4.70 -21.03
N LEU A 329 -21.54 4.68 -19.87
CA LEU A 329 -21.34 3.50 -19.03
C LEU A 329 -22.00 3.61 -17.65
N VAL A 330 -22.70 4.72 -17.39
CA VAL A 330 -23.34 5.02 -16.10
C VAL A 330 -24.80 5.45 -16.33
N ARG A 331 -25.61 5.46 -15.26
CA ARG A 331 -27.01 5.86 -15.29
C ARG A 331 -27.28 7.00 -14.31
N ARG A 332 -28.32 7.80 -14.56
CA ARG A 332 -28.79 8.86 -13.66
C ARG A 332 -29.04 8.31 -12.25
N GLY A 333 -28.63 9.06 -11.23
CA GLY A 333 -28.73 8.70 -9.82
C GLY A 333 -27.60 7.80 -9.32
N GLN A 334 -26.74 7.31 -10.19
CA GLN A 334 -25.59 6.48 -9.80
C GLN A 334 -24.54 7.34 -9.10
N SER A 335 -24.06 6.89 -7.93
CA SER A 335 -22.88 7.46 -7.27
C SER A 335 -21.61 7.02 -7.98
N VAL A 336 -20.69 7.96 -8.18
CA VAL A 336 -19.37 7.73 -8.80
C VAL A 336 -18.27 8.35 -7.96
N LYS A 337 -17.10 7.71 -7.95
CA LYS A 337 -15.89 8.20 -7.27
C LYS A 337 -14.98 8.86 -8.29
N GLN A 338 -14.17 9.82 -7.84
CA GLN A 338 -13.13 10.44 -8.66
C GLN A 338 -12.28 9.36 -9.37
N GLY A 339 -12.17 9.46 -10.70
CA GLY A 339 -11.44 8.49 -11.53
C GLY A 339 -12.26 7.31 -12.04
N ASP A 340 -13.53 7.17 -11.63
CA ASP A 340 -14.41 6.13 -12.18
C ASP A 340 -14.68 6.39 -13.67
N ILE A 341 -14.70 5.31 -14.45
CA ILE A 341 -15.00 5.38 -15.88
C ILE A 341 -16.49 5.56 -16.09
N ILE A 342 -16.90 6.70 -16.68
CA ILE A 342 -18.29 7.08 -16.90
C ILE A 342 -18.74 6.95 -18.37
N GLY A 343 -17.77 6.78 -19.29
CA GLY A 343 -18.05 6.64 -20.71
C GLY A 343 -16.78 6.45 -21.52
N LYS A 344 -16.92 6.52 -22.83
CA LYS A 344 -15.82 6.37 -23.81
C LYS A 344 -15.82 7.53 -24.77
N VAL A 345 -14.63 8.04 -25.15
CA VAL A 345 -14.42 9.06 -26.16
C VAL A 345 -15.09 8.67 -27.48
N GLY A 346 -15.70 9.62 -28.15
CA GLY A 346 -16.30 9.48 -29.45
C GLY A 346 -16.28 10.79 -30.23
N GLY A 347 -17.15 10.92 -31.21
CA GLY A 347 -17.37 12.10 -32.03
C GLY A 347 -18.85 12.30 -32.33
N THR A 348 -19.75 11.95 -31.38
CA THR A 348 -21.20 12.10 -31.56
C THR A 348 -21.64 13.56 -31.39
N GLY A 349 -22.71 13.97 -32.06
CA GLY A 349 -23.20 15.36 -32.08
C GLY A 349 -22.34 16.28 -32.94
N LEU A 350 -22.18 17.54 -32.53
CA LEU A 350 -21.40 18.56 -33.27
C LEU A 350 -19.90 18.46 -32.90
N ALA A 351 -19.25 17.41 -33.35
CA ALA A 351 -17.82 17.18 -33.15
C ALA A 351 -17.08 17.10 -34.50
N THR A 352 -15.89 17.67 -34.61
CA THR A 352 -15.02 17.59 -35.80
C THR A 352 -14.13 16.35 -35.85
N GLY A 353 -13.99 15.66 -34.73
CA GLY A 353 -13.16 14.46 -34.58
C GLY A 353 -13.29 13.89 -33.17
N PRO A 354 -12.65 12.76 -32.89
CA PRO A 354 -12.75 12.09 -31.60
C PRO A 354 -12.13 12.94 -30.47
N HIS A 355 -12.96 13.39 -29.53
CA HIS A 355 -12.54 14.13 -28.33
C HIS A 355 -13.61 14.05 -27.23
N VAL A 356 -13.27 14.46 -26.02
CA VAL A 356 -14.22 14.82 -24.97
C VAL A 356 -14.22 16.32 -24.77
N CYS A 357 -15.40 16.96 -24.92
CA CYS A 357 -15.59 18.34 -24.51
C CYS A 357 -15.97 18.34 -23.02
N TYR A 358 -15.07 18.82 -22.18
CA TYR A 358 -15.21 18.88 -20.72
C TYR A 358 -15.72 20.24 -20.30
N ARG A 359 -16.92 20.27 -19.71
CA ARG A 359 -17.55 21.48 -19.19
C ARG A 359 -17.58 21.49 -17.68
N PHE A 360 -17.39 22.64 -17.09
CA PHE A 360 -17.36 22.86 -15.66
C PHE A 360 -18.37 23.94 -15.25
N TRP A 361 -19.13 23.65 -14.20
CA TRP A 361 -20.08 24.61 -13.61
C TRP A 361 -19.67 24.95 -12.19
N LYS A 362 -19.76 26.22 -11.84
CA LYS A 362 -19.68 26.74 -10.48
C LYS A 362 -20.93 27.58 -10.19
N ASN A 363 -21.69 27.23 -9.15
CA ASN A 363 -22.95 27.89 -8.79
C ASN A 363 -23.96 28.00 -9.95
N GLY A 364 -24.02 26.97 -10.82
CA GLY A 364 -24.95 26.94 -11.96
C GLY A 364 -24.45 27.65 -13.23
N GLU A 365 -23.29 28.30 -13.20
CA GLU A 365 -22.69 28.98 -14.35
C GLU A 365 -21.53 28.16 -14.94
N GLN A 366 -21.44 28.16 -16.28
CA GLN A 366 -20.31 27.54 -16.99
C GLN A 366 -19.07 28.42 -16.92
N VAL A 367 -17.97 27.83 -16.43
CA VAL A 367 -16.72 28.57 -16.18
C VAL A 367 -15.52 27.82 -16.80
N ASP A 368 -14.43 28.55 -17.00
CA ASP A 368 -13.16 27.98 -17.47
C ASP A 368 -12.49 27.18 -16.34
N ALA A 369 -12.52 25.83 -16.44
CA ALA A 369 -11.94 24.95 -15.45
C ALA A 369 -10.43 25.17 -15.24
N LEU A 370 -9.71 25.60 -16.29
CA LEU A 370 -8.25 25.79 -16.23
C LEU A 370 -7.85 27.09 -15.53
N LYS A 371 -8.75 28.08 -15.49
CA LYS A 371 -8.54 29.38 -14.81
C LYS A 371 -9.07 29.41 -13.39
N LEU A 372 -9.89 28.45 -13.02
CA LEU A 372 -10.44 28.37 -11.68
C LEU A 372 -9.36 28.03 -10.64
N LYS A 373 -9.30 28.80 -9.58
CA LYS A 373 -8.66 28.38 -8.34
C LYS A 373 -9.61 27.38 -7.65
N LEU A 374 -9.50 26.12 -8.05
CA LEU A 374 -10.26 25.03 -7.43
C LEU A 374 -9.71 24.76 -6.02
N PRO A 375 -10.55 24.28 -5.08
CA PRO A 375 -10.06 23.80 -3.80
C PRO A 375 -8.98 22.74 -4.04
N ASN A 376 -7.85 22.86 -3.37
CA ASN A 376 -6.77 21.88 -3.49
C ASN A 376 -7.17 20.51 -2.96
N SER A 377 -8.20 20.45 -2.10
CA SER A 377 -8.64 19.23 -1.43
C SER A 377 -10.15 19.24 -1.19
N GLU A 378 -10.73 18.06 -1.11
CA GLU A 378 -12.10 17.86 -0.64
C GLU A 378 -12.09 17.94 0.88
N PRO A 379 -12.79 18.91 1.52
CA PRO A 379 -12.84 18.98 2.97
C PRO A 379 -13.58 17.77 3.53
N MET A 380 -13.17 17.32 4.72
CA MET A 380 -13.88 16.27 5.44
C MET A 380 -15.27 16.79 5.84
N ASP A 381 -16.27 15.87 5.79
CA ASP A 381 -17.60 16.17 6.30
C ASP A 381 -17.50 16.65 7.76
N ALA A 382 -18.21 17.75 8.07
CA ALA A 382 -18.18 18.37 9.39
C ALA A 382 -18.54 17.40 10.54
N ALA A 383 -19.45 16.47 10.29
CA ALA A 383 -19.86 15.45 11.24
C ALA A 383 -18.71 14.48 11.62
N ASN A 384 -17.78 14.23 10.71
CA ASN A 384 -16.65 13.32 10.91
C ASN A 384 -15.44 13.98 11.58
N LYS A 385 -15.32 15.30 11.55
CA LYS A 385 -14.15 16.05 12.08
C LYS A 385 -13.81 15.75 13.54
N PRO A 386 -14.76 15.75 14.49
CA PRO A 386 -14.43 15.49 15.89
C PRO A 386 -13.80 14.11 16.09
N ARG A 387 -14.37 13.07 15.45
CA ARG A 387 -13.83 11.70 15.49
C ARG A 387 -12.48 11.60 14.82
N TYR A 388 -12.30 12.28 13.69
CA TYR A 388 -11.03 12.35 12.98
C TYR A 388 -9.93 12.98 13.86
N PHE A 389 -10.17 14.14 14.47
CA PHE A 389 -9.18 14.80 15.32
C PHE A 389 -8.82 13.97 16.56
N SER A 390 -9.78 13.28 17.16
CA SER A 390 -9.49 12.35 18.27
C SER A 390 -8.57 11.20 17.84
N TYR A 391 -8.73 10.68 16.62
CA TYR A 391 -7.87 9.66 16.02
C TYR A 391 -6.50 10.21 15.63
N MET A 392 -6.46 11.36 14.97
CA MET A 392 -5.26 11.95 14.37
C MET A 392 -4.28 12.52 15.40
N ASN A 393 -4.77 13.21 16.44
CA ASN A 393 -3.92 13.95 17.38
C ASN A 393 -2.85 13.09 18.09
N PRO A 394 -3.12 11.85 18.55
CA PRO A 394 -2.09 10.98 19.11
C PRO A 394 -1.01 10.62 18.09
N LEU A 395 -1.41 10.33 16.84
CA LEU A 395 -0.49 9.96 15.76
C LEU A 395 0.39 11.15 15.34
N LYS A 396 -0.17 12.36 15.30
CA LYS A 396 0.60 13.57 15.05
C LYS A 396 1.66 13.80 16.10
N ARG A 397 1.32 13.65 17.39
CA ARG A 397 2.29 13.77 18.48
C ARG A 397 3.40 12.72 18.40
N GLU A 398 3.08 11.47 18.01
CA GLU A 398 4.05 10.41 17.77
C GLU A 398 5.06 10.85 16.70
N LEU A 399 4.59 11.29 15.53
CA LEU A 399 5.45 11.75 14.43
C LEU A 399 6.33 12.94 14.83
N ASP A 400 5.76 13.94 15.49
CA ASP A 400 6.48 15.15 15.88
C ASP A 400 7.55 14.86 16.92
N SER A 401 7.28 13.95 17.87
CA SER A 401 8.26 13.52 18.89
C SER A 401 9.45 12.80 18.27
N VAL A 402 9.21 11.84 17.36
CA VAL A 402 10.28 11.09 16.68
C VAL A 402 11.10 12.02 15.79
N ALA A 403 10.46 12.92 15.05
CA ALA A 403 11.14 13.89 14.21
C ALA A 403 12.02 14.86 15.03
N PHE A 404 11.58 15.26 16.22
CA PHE A 404 12.37 16.11 17.12
C PHE A 404 13.64 15.39 17.62
N LEU A 405 13.53 14.12 17.98
CA LEU A 405 14.68 13.31 18.43
C LEU A 405 15.69 13.09 17.31
N TYR A 406 15.25 12.97 16.07
CA TYR A 406 16.12 12.78 14.92
C TYR A 406 16.92 14.04 14.54
N THR A 407 16.49 15.23 15.00
CA THR A 407 17.14 16.51 14.65
C THR A 407 18.10 17.01 15.73
N LYS A 408 18.26 16.28 16.83
CA LYS A 408 19.32 16.47 17.84
C LYS A 408 20.51 15.59 17.51
#